data_70d75aa47f2f8d89532444dfed5c6e1b
#
_entry.id   70d75aa47f2f8d89532444dfed5c6e1b
#
_cell.length_a   1.000
_cell.length_b   1.000
_cell.length_c   1.000
_cell.angle_alpha   90.00
_cell.angle_beta   90.00
_cell.angle_gamma   90.00
#
_symmetry.space_group_name_H-M   'P 1'
#
loop_
_entity.id
_entity.type
_entity.pdbx_description
1 polymer ?
#
loop_
_entity_poly.entity_id
_entity_poly.type
_entity_poly.pdbx_seq_one_letter_code
_entity_poly.pdbx_strand_id
1 'polypeptide(L)' 'MSLETTVFTFKLSNTFEEWVKMFDSPEIDTFHKTVGLTPLYRGKSLIDPKEVIVIHQAEEGVASMFFQILKPLRI' A
#
# COMPACT_ATOMS: atom_id res chain seq x y z
N MET A 1 0.08 -8.89 21.51
CA MET A 1 0.23 -7.89 20.44
C MET A 1 -0.87 -8.06 19.44
N SER A 2 -1.42 -6.97 18.97
CA SER A 2 -2.53 -7.04 18.03
C SER A 2 -2.07 -6.64 16.64
N LEU A 3 -2.75 -7.17 15.64
CA LEU A 3 -2.52 -6.81 14.24
C LEU A 3 -3.58 -5.83 13.82
N GLU A 4 -3.18 -4.86 13.01
CA GLU A 4 -4.09 -3.89 12.42
C GLU A 4 -4.17 -4.11 10.93
N THR A 5 -5.37 -4.01 10.39
CA THR A 5 -5.59 -4.10 8.96
C THR A 5 -5.92 -2.71 8.44
N THR A 6 -5.19 -2.28 7.43
CA THR A 6 -5.35 -0.94 6.88
C THR A 6 -5.72 -1.03 5.41
N VAL A 7 -6.67 -0.21 5.01
CA VAL A 7 -7.09 -0.09 3.61
C VAL A 7 -6.59 1.23 3.07
N PHE A 8 -5.82 1.15 1.98
CA PHE A 8 -5.30 2.34 1.31
C PHE A 8 -5.95 2.45 -0.06
N THR A 9 -6.35 3.65 -0.43
CA THR A 9 -6.83 3.92 -1.79
C THR A 9 -6.05 5.10 -2.34
N PHE A 10 -5.64 5.01 -3.61
CA PHE A 10 -4.93 6.12 -4.24
C PHE A 10 -5.07 6.00 -5.75
N LYS A 11 -4.87 7.13 -6.42
CA LYS A 11 -4.98 7.19 -7.88
C LYS A 11 -3.62 7.03 -8.52
N LEU A 12 -3.62 6.38 -9.68
CA LEU A 12 -2.40 6.13 -10.44
C LEU A 12 -2.23 7.18 -11.54
N SER A 13 -0.98 7.49 -11.84
CA SER A 13 -0.64 8.30 -13.00
C SER A 13 -0.36 7.43 -14.22
N ASN A 14 -0.10 6.14 -14.01
CA ASN A 14 0.14 5.17 -15.07
C ASN A 14 -0.98 4.13 -15.09
N THR A 15 -0.79 3.03 -15.81
CA THR A 15 -1.80 1.99 -15.90
C THR A 15 -1.76 1.07 -14.69
N PHE A 16 -2.88 0.41 -14.42
CA PHE A 16 -2.95 -0.56 -13.34
C PHE A 16 -1.95 -1.70 -13.57
N GLU A 17 -1.81 -2.15 -14.81
CA GLU A 17 -0.90 -3.25 -15.13
C GLU A 17 0.55 -2.89 -14.84
N GLU A 18 0.94 -1.66 -15.14
CA GLU A 18 2.29 -1.19 -14.83
C GLU A 18 2.51 -1.10 -13.33
N TRP A 19 1.50 -0.60 -12.61
CA TRP A 19 1.58 -0.49 -11.17
C TRP A 19 1.69 -1.88 -10.52
N VAL A 20 0.94 -2.86 -11.01
CA VAL A 20 1.00 -4.23 -10.48
C VAL A 20 2.39 -4.82 -10.65
N LYS A 21 3.01 -4.59 -11.81
CA LYS A 21 4.37 -5.08 -12.02
C LYS A 21 5.33 -4.51 -10.99
N MET A 22 5.21 -3.22 -10.71
CA MET A 22 6.04 -2.59 -9.70
C MET A 22 5.73 -3.12 -8.30
N PHE A 23 4.44 -3.19 -7.97
CA PHE A 23 4.00 -3.62 -6.65
C PHE A 23 4.46 -5.05 -6.34
N ASP A 24 4.44 -5.92 -7.34
CA ASP A 24 4.82 -7.32 -7.17
C ASP A 24 6.32 -7.55 -7.34
N SER A 25 7.10 -6.50 -7.56
CA SER A 25 8.53 -6.64 -7.76
C SER A 25 9.24 -7.04 -6.46
N PRO A 26 10.42 -7.71 -6.56
CA PRO A 26 11.17 -8.07 -5.36
C PRO A 26 11.58 -6.86 -4.51
N GLU A 27 11.84 -5.72 -5.15
CA GLU A 27 12.23 -4.49 -4.45
C GLU A 27 11.09 -4.02 -3.54
N ILE A 28 9.86 -4.02 -4.04
CA ILE A 28 8.71 -3.59 -3.24
C ILE A 28 8.37 -4.61 -2.17
N ASP A 29 8.53 -5.91 -2.48
CA ASP A 29 8.33 -6.96 -1.47
C ASP A 29 9.31 -6.77 -0.31
N THR A 30 10.57 -6.49 -0.62
CA THR A 30 11.60 -6.23 0.38
C THR A 30 11.24 -4.99 1.19
N PHE A 31 10.76 -3.94 0.52
CA PHE A 31 10.33 -2.72 1.20
C PHE A 31 9.23 -3.02 2.21
N HIS A 32 8.21 -3.76 1.81
CA HIS A 32 7.12 -4.12 2.72
C HIS A 32 7.64 -4.86 3.95
N LYS A 33 8.55 -5.82 3.75
CA LYS A 33 9.12 -6.58 4.85
C LYS A 33 9.95 -5.68 5.77
N THR A 34 10.67 -4.74 5.19
CA THR A 34 11.54 -3.85 5.95
C THR A 34 10.72 -2.94 6.87
N VAL A 35 9.57 -2.44 6.41
CA VAL A 35 8.74 -1.57 7.21
C VAL A 35 7.69 -2.34 8.03
N GLY A 36 7.65 -3.65 7.91
CA GLY A 36 6.75 -4.46 8.71
C GLY A 36 5.31 -4.53 8.21
N LEU A 37 5.10 -4.28 6.94
CA LEU A 37 3.77 -4.36 6.33
C LEU A 37 3.61 -5.67 5.57
N THR A 38 2.47 -6.32 5.74
CA THR A 38 2.12 -7.53 5.00
C THR A 38 0.97 -7.22 4.06
N PRO A 39 1.20 -7.17 2.75
CA PRO A 39 0.11 -6.93 1.81
C PRO A 39 -0.79 -8.15 1.74
N LEU A 40 -2.10 -7.93 1.91
CA LEU A 40 -3.10 -8.98 1.85
C LEU A 40 -3.87 -8.96 0.53
N TYR A 41 -4.00 -7.79 -0.07
CA TYR A 41 -4.80 -7.63 -1.27
C TYR A 41 -4.39 -6.36 -2.00
N ARG A 42 -4.47 -6.42 -3.31
CA ARG A 42 -4.38 -5.24 -4.17
C ARG A 42 -5.36 -5.42 -5.32
N GLY A 43 -6.02 -4.34 -5.68
CA GLY A 43 -7.00 -4.43 -6.75
C GLY A 43 -7.32 -3.09 -7.33
N LYS A 44 -8.08 -3.13 -8.41
CA LYS A 44 -8.52 -1.95 -9.12
C LYS A 44 -9.94 -1.61 -8.69
N SER A 45 -10.22 -0.33 -8.53
CA SER A 45 -11.57 0.10 -8.19
C SER A 45 -12.55 -0.25 -9.33
N LEU A 46 -13.73 -0.66 -8.96
CA LEU A 46 -14.80 -0.94 -9.93
C LEU A 46 -15.24 0.34 -10.64
N ILE A 47 -15.19 1.45 -9.92
CA ILE A 47 -15.72 2.71 -10.42
C ILE A 47 -14.67 3.49 -11.23
N ASP A 48 -13.42 3.47 -10.77
CA ASP A 48 -12.36 4.26 -11.37
C ASP A 48 -11.17 3.34 -11.67
N PRO A 49 -10.90 3.03 -12.95
CA PRO A 49 -9.80 2.12 -13.28
C PRO A 49 -8.41 2.66 -12.97
N LYS A 50 -8.30 3.94 -12.64
CA LYS A 50 -7.04 4.54 -12.20
C LYS A 50 -6.88 4.51 -10.69
N GLU A 51 -7.90 4.09 -9.96
CA GLU A 51 -7.82 4.03 -8.51
C GLU A 51 -7.53 2.60 -8.07
N VAL A 52 -6.58 2.44 -7.17
CA VAL A 52 -6.22 1.13 -6.62
C VAL A 52 -6.60 1.07 -5.15
N ILE A 53 -6.87 -0.14 -4.71
CA ILE A 53 -7.20 -0.46 -3.33
C ILE A 53 -6.17 -1.46 -2.86
N VAL A 54 -5.48 -1.14 -1.76
CA VAL A 54 -4.47 -2.02 -1.17
C VAL A 54 -4.83 -2.26 0.28
N ILE A 55 -4.78 -3.51 0.69
CA ILE A 55 -5.05 -3.88 2.07
C ILE A 55 -3.76 -4.46 2.65
N HIS A 56 -3.28 -3.87 3.73
CA HIS A 56 -2.09 -4.32 4.44
C HIS A 56 -2.46 -4.73 5.85
N GLN A 57 -1.64 -5.59 6.42
CA GLN A 57 -1.72 -5.95 7.82
C GLN A 57 -0.35 -5.75 8.46
N ALA A 58 -0.35 -5.23 9.69
CA ALA A 58 0.89 -4.98 10.40
C ALA A 58 0.60 -4.98 11.90
N GLU A 59 1.66 -5.01 12.70
CA GLU A 59 1.52 -4.86 14.13
C GLU A 59 1.00 -3.47 14.46
N GLU A 60 0.35 -3.35 15.59
CA GLU A 60 -0.25 -2.12 16.05
C GLU A 60 0.74 -0.96 15.99
N GLY A 61 0.33 0.13 15.36
CA GLY A 61 1.12 1.34 15.25
C GLY A 61 2.03 1.43 14.03
N VAL A 62 2.32 0.32 13.35
CA VAL A 62 3.26 0.34 12.23
C VAL A 62 2.71 1.10 11.04
N ALA A 63 1.46 0.84 10.66
CA ALA A 63 0.86 1.53 9.53
C ALA A 63 0.71 3.02 9.80
N SER A 64 0.41 3.38 11.04
CA SER A 64 0.30 4.77 11.45
C SER A 64 1.62 5.50 11.29
N MET A 65 2.72 4.86 11.67
CA MET A 65 4.05 5.44 11.49
C MET A 65 4.37 5.63 10.01
N PHE A 66 4.01 4.68 9.19
CA PHE A 66 4.23 4.77 7.75
C PHE A 66 3.51 5.97 7.15
N PHE A 67 2.24 6.17 7.55
CA PHE A 67 1.49 7.33 7.12
C PHE A 67 2.12 8.63 7.56
N GLN A 68 2.67 8.67 8.77
CA GLN A 68 3.32 9.88 9.27
C GLN A 68 4.55 10.23 8.47
N ILE A 69 5.27 9.22 7.99
CA ILE A 69 6.43 9.45 7.14
C ILE A 69 6.03 10.08 5.81
N LEU A 70 4.90 9.65 5.24
CA LEU A 70 4.43 10.14 3.95
C LEU A 70 3.68 11.46 4.06
N LYS A 71 3.03 11.69 5.18
CA LYS A 71 2.12 12.82 5.35
C LYS A 71 2.75 14.18 5.11
N PRO A 72 3.95 14.46 5.62
CA PRO A 72 4.57 15.77 5.37
C PRO A 72 4.79 16.08 3.89
N LEU A 73 4.87 15.07 3.06
CA LEU A 73 5.11 15.25 1.63
C LEU A 73 3.89 15.79 0.91
N ARG A 74 2.76 15.81 1.56
CA ARG A 74 1.50 16.26 0.97
C ARG A 74 1.28 17.76 1.10
N ILE A 75 2.09 18.37 1.91
CA ILE A 75 2.01 19.81 2.16
C ILE A 75 2.83 20.56 1.15
#